data_494fa1259277be8cd16e32f1a8e59b28
#
_entry.id   494fa1259277be8cd16e32f1a8e59b28
#
_cell.length_a   1.000
_cell.length_b   1.000
_cell.length_c   1.000
_cell.angle_alpha   90.00
_cell.angle_beta   90.00
_cell.angle_gamma   90.00
#
_symmetry.space_group_name_H-M   'P 1'
#
loop_
_entity.id
_entity.type
_entity.pdbx_description
1 polymer ?
#
loop_
_entity_poly.entity_id
_entity_poly.type
_entity_poly.pdbx_seq_one_letter_code
_entity_poly.pdbx_strand_id
1 'polypeptide(L)'
;MANEVCFRTLDRSDAPWKIDEYRKFGGYKMLEKILREKTPPAEIIEQVKVSNLRGRGGAGFNTARKWRSCKAAPGNRRFVLCNGDEGDPGAFMDRSIMEGNPHAVLEGMIIGA
;
A
#
# COMPACT_ATOMS: atom_id res chain seq x y z
N MET A 1 -14.81 2.50 15.26
CA MET A 1 -13.38 2.36 15.56
C MET A 1 -12.56 2.98 14.44
N ALA A 2 -11.55 3.76 14.79
CA ALA A 2 -10.65 4.31 13.81
C ALA A 2 -9.86 3.18 13.12
N ASN A 3 -9.59 3.34 11.81
CA ASN A 3 -8.75 2.42 11.07
C ASN A 3 -7.28 2.68 11.44
N GLU A 4 -6.78 1.93 12.39
CA GLU A 4 -5.41 2.09 12.89
C GLU A 4 -4.34 1.76 11.84
N VAL A 5 -4.66 0.97 10.82
CA VAL A 5 -3.70 0.62 9.76
C VAL A 5 -3.42 1.81 8.86
N CYS A 6 -4.46 2.45 8.33
CA CYS A 6 -4.30 3.58 7.39
C CYS A 6 -3.92 4.88 8.09
N PHE A 7 -4.41 5.10 9.32
CA PHE A 7 -4.30 6.38 10.00
C PHE A 7 -3.45 6.35 11.28
N ARG A 8 -2.76 5.26 11.55
CA ARG A 8 -2.02 5.04 12.79
C ARG A 8 -0.97 6.12 13.13
N THR A 9 -0.50 6.84 12.15
CA THR A 9 0.51 7.88 12.33
C THR A 9 -0.09 9.28 12.51
N LEU A 10 -1.36 9.48 12.12
CA LEU A 10 -2.02 10.80 12.15
C LEU A 10 -2.17 11.35 13.56
N ASP A 11 -2.53 10.49 14.51
CA ASP A 11 -2.76 10.88 15.91
C ASP A 11 -1.48 10.84 16.77
N ARG A 12 -0.34 10.46 16.18
CA ARG A 12 0.91 10.21 16.92
C ARG A 12 2.03 11.18 16.56
N SER A 13 1.79 12.07 15.61
CA SER A 13 2.80 13.01 15.13
C SER A 13 2.15 14.27 14.59
N ASP A 14 2.80 15.42 14.82
CA ASP A 14 2.38 16.70 14.24
C ASP A 14 2.75 16.83 12.77
N ALA A 15 3.58 15.93 12.25
CA ALA A 15 4.02 15.93 10.86
C ALA A 15 4.10 14.50 10.29
N PRO A 16 2.98 13.75 10.28
CA PRO A 16 2.97 12.34 9.92
C PRO A 16 3.37 12.07 8.45
N TRP A 17 3.29 13.09 7.61
CA TRP A 17 3.70 13.03 6.20
C TRP A 17 5.22 13.05 5.97
N LYS A 18 6.02 13.36 7.00
CA LYS A 18 7.48 13.39 6.88
C LYS A 18 8.05 11.97 6.95
N ILE A 19 9.05 11.72 6.11
CA ILE A 19 9.71 10.40 6.05
C ILE A 19 10.33 9.99 7.39
N ASP A 20 10.91 10.93 8.12
CA ASP A 20 11.53 10.64 9.42
C ASP A 20 10.49 10.18 10.44
N GLU A 21 9.31 10.80 10.45
CA GLU A 21 8.20 10.41 11.31
C GLU A 21 7.67 9.02 10.91
N TYR A 22 7.50 8.78 9.62
CA TYR A 22 7.08 7.47 9.12
C TYR A 22 8.06 6.35 9.53
N ARG A 23 9.36 6.61 9.45
CA ARG A 23 10.40 5.67 9.87
C ARG A 23 10.39 5.40 11.37
N LYS A 24 10.12 6.41 12.22
CA LYS A 24 9.97 6.22 13.66
C LYS A 24 8.89 5.18 14.02
N PHE A 25 7.81 5.13 13.23
CA PHE A 25 6.72 4.18 13.42
C PHE A 25 6.91 2.85 12.69
N GLY A 26 8.11 2.55 12.24
CA GLY A 26 8.45 1.29 11.57
C GLY A 26 8.24 1.32 10.05
N GLY A 27 8.01 2.48 9.46
CA GLY A 27 7.86 2.64 8.02
C GLY A 27 9.11 2.22 7.25
N TYR A 28 8.90 1.67 6.07
CA TYR A 28 9.89 1.11 5.15
C TYR A 28 10.68 -0.10 5.67
N LYS A 29 10.49 -0.54 6.92
CA LYS A 29 11.18 -1.73 7.46
C LYS A 29 10.84 -3.00 6.69
N MET A 30 9.58 -3.15 6.27
CA MET A 30 9.17 -4.32 5.48
C MET A 30 9.80 -4.29 4.09
N LEU A 31 9.82 -3.14 3.43
CA LEU A 31 10.50 -2.98 2.15
C LEU A 31 11.99 -3.28 2.25
N GLU A 32 12.67 -2.74 3.26
CA GLU A 32 14.09 -3.01 3.51
C GLU A 32 14.35 -4.50 3.74
N LYS A 33 13.49 -5.17 4.51
CA LYS A 33 13.57 -6.62 4.75
C LYS A 33 13.42 -7.41 3.45
N ILE A 34 12.43 -7.09 2.64
CA ILE A 34 12.19 -7.75 1.35
C ILE A 34 13.41 -7.63 0.44
N LEU A 35 13.98 -6.45 0.33
CA LEU A 35 15.15 -6.20 -0.52
C LEU A 35 16.41 -6.86 0.02
N ARG A 36 16.66 -6.79 1.32
CA ARG A 36 17.83 -7.41 1.96
C ARG A 36 17.80 -8.93 1.87
N GLU A 37 16.67 -9.55 2.13
CA GLU A 37 16.47 -11.00 2.10
C GLU A 37 16.19 -11.52 0.69
N LYS A 38 16.03 -10.64 -0.30
CA LYS A 38 15.66 -10.99 -1.68
C LYS A 38 14.43 -11.90 -1.72
N THR A 39 13.41 -11.55 -0.95
CA THR A 39 12.17 -12.33 -0.84
C THR A 39 11.56 -12.56 -2.21
N PRO A 40 11.28 -13.81 -2.61
CA PRO A 40 10.68 -14.10 -3.92
C PRO A 40 9.30 -13.45 -4.07
N PRO A 41 8.96 -12.90 -5.24
CA PRO A 41 7.64 -12.31 -5.47
C PRO A 41 6.47 -13.25 -5.19
N ALA A 42 6.63 -14.55 -5.46
CA ALA A 42 5.60 -15.55 -5.17
C ALA A 42 5.29 -15.67 -3.68
N GLU A 43 6.29 -15.52 -2.82
CA GLU A 43 6.13 -15.53 -1.36
C GLU A 43 5.39 -14.29 -0.88
N ILE A 44 5.70 -13.13 -1.43
CA ILE A 44 4.99 -11.87 -1.12
C ILE A 44 3.52 -11.99 -1.51
N ILE A 45 3.23 -12.50 -2.71
CA ILE A 45 1.85 -12.74 -3.17
C ILE A 45 1.12 -13.70 -2.24
N GLU A 46 1.78 -14.75 -1.76
CA GLU A 46 1.16 -15.70 -0.83
C GLU A 46 0.84 -15.05 0.52
N GLN A 47 1.73 -14.21 1.06
CA GLN A 47 1.46 -13.45 2.28
C GLN A 47 0.26 -12.50 2.11
N VAL A 48 0.17 -11.80 1.00
CA VAL A 48 -0.97 -10.94 0.67
C VAL A 48 -2.26 -11.75 0.54
N LYS A 49 -2.18 -12.95 -0.04
CA LYS A 49 -3.33 -13.87 -0.14
C LYS A 49 -3.83 -14.31 1.25
N VAL A 50 -2.91 -14.72 2.13
CA VAL A 50 -3.24 -15.14 3.50
C VAL A 50 -3.86 -13.99 4.30
N SER A 51 -3.38 -12.74 4.09
CA SER A 51 -3.94 -11.55 4.73
C SER A 51 -5.38 -11.23 4.29
N ASN A 52 -5.82 -11.82 3.18
CA ASN A 52 -7.12 -11.55 2.55
C ASN A 52 -7.33 -10.06 2.20
N LEU A 53 -6.25 -9.33 1.91
CA LEU A 53 -6.33 -7.94 1.46
C LEU A 53 -7.16 -7.83 0.19
N ARG A 54 -8.10 -6.88 0.19
CA ARG A 54 -9.00 -6.63 -0.93
C ARG A 54 -8.95 -5.17 -1.35
N GLY A 55 -9.32 -4.92 -2.61
CA GLY A 55 -9.46 -3.57 -3.14
C GLY A 55 -10.49 -2.76 -2.36
N ARG A 56 -10.27 -1.46 -2.31
CA ARG A 56 -11.14 -0.49 -1.63
C ARG A 56 -11.92 0.41 -2.61
N GLY A 57 -11.86 0.10 -3.91
CA GLY A 57 -12.58 0.84 -4.94
C GLY A 57 -14.05 0.44 -5.14
N GLY A 58 -14.60 -0.39 -4.24
CA GLY A 58 -16.01 -0.81 -4.25
C GLY A 58 -16.21 -2.29 -4.55
N ALA A 59 -15.47 -2.86 -5.50
CA ALA A 59 -15.64 -4.27 -5.91
C ALA A 59 -15.04 -5.29 -4.92
N GLY A 60 -14.18 -4.86 -3.99
CA GLY A 60 -13.54 -5.76 -3.04
C GLY A 60 -12.68 -6.86 -3.69
N PHE A 61 -12.09 -6.58 -4.85
CA PHE A 61 -11.33 -7.57 -5.59
C PHE A 61 -10.11 -8.05 -4.81
N ASN A 62 -9.84 -9.35 -4.83
CA ASN A 62 -8.72 -9.94 -4.09
C ASN A 62 -7.38 -9.46 -4.66
N THR A 63 -6.59 -8.78 -3.83
CA THR A 63 -5.33 -8.15 -4.22
C THR A 63 -4.29 -9.17 -4.69
N ALA A 64 -4.12 -10.27 -3.98
CA ALA A 64 -3.16 -11.31 -4.35
C ALA A 64 -3.50 -11.93 -5.72
N ARG A 65 -4.79 -12.14 -5.99
CA ARG A 65 -5.24 -12.64 -7.30
C ARG A 65 -4.90 -11.68 -8.42
N LYS A 66 -5.11 -10.38 -8.19
CA LYS A 66 -4.78 -9.33 -9.17
C LYS A 66 -3.27 -9.29 -9.44
N TRP A 67 -2.46 -9.33 -8.41
CA TRP A 67 -1.00 -9.33 -8.55
C TRP A 67 -0.50 -10.57 -9.28
N ARG A 68 -1.03 -11.75 -8.93
CA ARG A 68 -0.67 -13.00 -9.62
C ARG A 68 -1.02 -12.95 -11.10
N SER A 69 -2.20 -12.47 -11.44
CA SER A 69 -2.66 -12.35 -12.83
C SER A 69 -1.80 -11.35 -13.62
N CYS A 70 -1.47 -10.22 -13.02
CA CYS A 70 -0.60 -9.23 -13.65
C CYS A 70 0.81 -9.79 -13.89
N LYS A 71 1.36 -10.50 -12.90
CA LYS A 71 2.68 -11.14 -13.02
C LYS A 71 2.71 -12.19 -14.13
N ALA A 72 1.65 -12.97 -14.28
CA ALA A 72 1.54 -14.01 -15.29
C ALA A 72 1.18 -13.50 -16.68
N ALA A 73 0.73 -12.25 -16.81
CA ALA A 73 0.35 -11.68 -18.09
C ALA A 73 1.54 -11.59 -19.04
N PRO A 74 1.33 -11.83 -20.35
CA PRO A 74 2.40 -11.69 -21.33
C PRO A 74 2.88 -10.24 -21.43
N GLY A 75 4.16 -10.06 -21.78
CA GLY A 75 4.80 -8.76 -21.90
C GLY A 75 5.97 -8.57 -20.93
N ASN A 76 6.80 -7.59 -21.23
CA ASN A 76 8.02 -7.31 -20.49
C ASN A 76 7.95 -6.03 -19.63
N ARG A 77 6.81 -5.33 -19.68
CA ARG A 77 6.57 -4.12 -18.88
C ARG A 77 5.29 -4.27 -18.06
N ARG A 78 5.38 -3.85 -16.82
CA ARG A 78 4.26 -3.76 -15.91
C ARG A 78 4.34 -2.44 -15.16
N PHE A 79 3.18 -1.89 -14.79
CA PHE A 79 3.09 -0.60 -14.14
C PHE A 79 2.26 -0.73 -12.87
N VAL A 80 2.67 -0.02 -11.83
CA VAL A 80 1.86 0.20 -10.64
C VAL A 80 1.33 1.62 -10.70
N LEU A 81 0.02 1.77 -10.63
CA LEU A 81 -0.65 3.06 -10.70
C LEU A 81 -1.31 3.38 -9.36
N CYS A 82 -1.02 4.56 -8.84
CA CYS A 82 -1.75 5.11 -7.71
C CYS A 82 -2.95 5.90 -8.26
N ASN A 83 -4.14 5.40 -8.02
CA ASN A 83 -5.37 6.10 -8.36
C ASN A 83 -6.03 6.61 -7.09
N GLY A 84 -5.96 7.91 -6.89
CA GLY A 84 -6.61 8.64 -5.79
C GLY A 84 -7.71 9.57 -6.28
N ASP A 85 -8.29 9.31 -7.45
CA ASP A 85 -9.43 10.08 -7.94
C ASP A 85 -10.66 9.83 -7.06
N GLU A 86 -11.17 10.89 -6.46
CA GLU A 86 -12.38 10.89 -5.64
C GLU A 86 -13.36 11.91 -6.19
N GLY A 87 -14.04 11.53 -7.28
CA GLY A 87 -14.97 12.39 -7.98
C GLY A 87 -16.28 12.67 -7.25
N ASP A 88 -16.62 11.88 -6.24
CA ASP A 88 -17.87 12.08 -5.48
C ASP A 88 -17.79 13.33 -4.60
N PRO A 89 -18.77 14.22 -4.67
CA PRO A 89 -18.81 15.39 -3.80
C PRO A 89 -18.76 15.01 -2.31
N GLY A 90 -17.85 15.63 -1.54
CA GLY A 90 -17.67 15.36 -0.13
C GLY A 90 -16.81 14.12 0.21
N ALA A 91 -16.39 13.34 -0.77
CA ALA A 91 -15.45 12.25 -0.56
C ALA A 91 -14.04 12.80 -0.35
N PHE A 92 -13.35 12.35 0.70
CA PHE A 92 -11.99 12.80 1.02
C PHE A 92 -11.14 11.73 1.72
N MET A 93 -11.53 10.47 1.66
CA MET A 93 -10.80 9.38 2.31
C MET A 93 -9.42 9.17 1.69
N ASP A 94 -9.34 9.08 0.37
CA ASP A 94 -8.07 8.89 -0.35
C ASP A 94 -7.17 10.10 -0.17
N ARG A 95 -7.73 11.29 -0.24
CA ARG A 95 -7.02 12.54 0.07
C ARG A 95 -6.42 12.51 1.46
N SER A 96 -7.19 12.12 2.46
CA SER A 96 -6.72 12.05 3.86
C SER A 96 -5.55 11.08 4.01
N ILE A 97 -5.59 9.93 3.34
CA ILE A 97 -4.50 8.95 3.36
C ILE A 97 -3.27 9.51 2.65
N MET A 98 -3.43 10.09 1.47
CA MET A 98 -2.31 10.59 0.68
C MET A 98 -1.65 11.81 1.32
N GLU A 99 -2.40 12.68 1.97
CA GLU A 99 -1.85 13.83 2.70
C GLU A 99 -1.26 13.44 4.05
N GLY A 100 -1.92 12.56 4.78
CA GLY A 100 -1.54 12.20 6.15
C GLY A 100 -0.53 11.06 6.26
N ASN A 101 -0.54 10.12 5.30
CA ASN A 101 0.31 8.93 5.34
C ASN A 101 0.86 8.57 3.94
N PRO A 102 1.50 9.52 3.23
CA PRO A 102 1.95 9.31 1.85
C PRO A 102 2.98 8.19 1.74
N HIS A 103 3.84 8.03 2.73
CA HIS A 103 4.89 7.00 2.69
C HIS A 103 4.34 5.58 2.79
N ALA A 104 3.21 5.36 3.47
CA ALA A 104 2.55 4.05 3.45
C ALA A 104 2.04 3.71 2.04
N VAL A 105 1.51 4.70 1.32
CA VAL A 105 1.11 4.53 -0.08
C VAL A 105 2.32 4.20 -0.95
N LEU A 106 3.40 4.97 -0.83
CA LEU A 106 4.63 4.76 -1.59
C LEU A 106 5.27 3.40 -1.29
N GLU A 107 5.37 3.02 -0.03
CA GLU A 107 5.92 1.70 0.35
C GLU A 107 5.08 0.57 -0.25
N GLY A 108 3.76 0.64 -0.17
CA GLY A 108 2.86 -0.33 -0.77
C GLY A 108 3.02 -0.43 -2.29
N MET A 109 3.17 0.71 -2.97
CA MET A 109 3.42 0.74 -4.42
C MET A 109 4.75 0.09 -4.79
N ILE A 110 5.82 0.38 -4.04
CA ILE A 110 7.15 -0.19 -4.30
C ILE A 110 7.15 -1.70 -4.05
N ILE A 111 6.49 -2.17 -2.99
CA ILE A 111 6.37 -3.61 -2.72
C ILE A 111 5.58 -4.30 -3.84
N GLY A 112 4.57 -3.64 -4.40
CA GLY A 112 3.76 -4.18 -5.50
C GLY A 112 4.47 -4.18 -6.86
N ALA A 113 5.52 -3.39 -7.02
CA ALA A 113 6.27 -3.27 -8.27
C ALA A 113 7.30 -4.39 -8.43
#